data_67a2ea7cbf9b48711438acd89705ea7d
#
_entry.id   67a2ea7cbf9b48711438acd89705ea7d
#
_cell.length_a   1.000
_cell.length_b   1.000
_cell.length_c   1.000
_cell.angle_alpha   90.00
_cell.angle_beta   90.00
_cell.angle_gamma   90.00
#
_symmetry.space_group_name_H-M   'P 1'
#
loop_
_entity.id
_entity.type
_entity.pdbx_description
1 polymer ?
#
loop_
_entity_poly.entity_id
_entity_poly.type
_entity_poly.pdbx_seq_one_letter_code
_entity_poly.pdbx_strand_id
1 'polypeptide(L)'
;TPEVDTKKIVIRQTDVNRPALQFAGYFEYFDYSRIQLIGKVEYSYLKMHDDDYIREMTEKIFKAGIPCMIFCRGLEPRPLFMELGNKYGVSVLATDDGTSSFFSELNRFLKIELAPRISIHGVLVDEGVLITGESGIGKSEAALELVKRGHRLVSDDVVEIKKTNNDELIGTAPDITRYFIELRGIGIIDVKTLYGVQ
;
A
#
# COMPACT_ATOMS: atom_id res chain seq x y z
N THR A 1 -4.64 6.40 17.43
CA THR A 1 -3.99 6.08 18.72
C THR A 1 -2.54 6.51 18.71
N PRO A 2 -2.16 7.62 19.35
CA PRO A 2 -0.80 8.16 19.28
C PRO A 2 0.28 7.28 19.95
N GLU A 3 -0.11 6.38 20.84
CA GLU A 3 0.81 5.51 21.58
C GLU A 3 1.17 4.21 20.83
N VAL A 4 0.44 3.90 19.74
CA VAL A 4 0.70 2.70 18.95
C VAL A 4 1.73 3.03 17.86
N ASP A 5 2.84 2.30 17.86
CA ASP A 5 3.88 2.42 16.83
C ASP A 5 3.39 1.81 15.51
N THR A 6 2.95 2.67 14.59
CA THR A 6 2.42 2.25 13.29
C THR A 6 3.44 1.52 12.43
N LYS A 7 4.74 1.69 12.67
CA LYS A 7 5.82 0.99 11.93
C LYS A 7 5.87 -0.51 12.23
N LYS A 8 5.24 -0.95 13.33
CA LYS A 8 5.15 -2.36 13.71
C LYS A 8 3.93 -3.07 13.11
N ILE A 9 3.02 -2.32 12.50
CA ILE A 9 1.83 -2.89 11.88
C ILE A 9 2.23 -3.57 10.57
N VAL A 10 1.92 -4.86 10.45
CA VAL A 10 2.16 -5.64 9.24
C VAL A 10 0.83 -6.00 8.61
N ILE A 11 0.61 -5.49 7.40
CA ILE A 11 -0.56 -5.80 6.58
C ILE A 11 -0.16 -6.88 5.58
N ARG A 12 -0.92 -7.97 5.53
CA ARG A 12 -0.63 -9.15 4.67
C ARG A 12 -1.77 -9.49 3.72
N GLN A 13 -2.93 -8.85 3.87
CA GLN A 13 -4.12 -9.10 3.08
C GLN A 13 -4.50 -7.85 2.29
N THR A 14 -4.92 -8.06 1.06
CA THR A 14 -5.43 -6.98 0.21
C THR A 14 -6.88 -6.65 0.52
N ASP A 15 -7.63 -7.63 1.03
CA ASP A 15 -9.03 -7.46 1.35
C ASP A 15 -9.22 -6.68 2.63
N VAL A 16 -10.28 -5.89 2.64
CA VAL A 16 -10.68 -5.03 3.76
C VAL A 16 -12.03 -5.51 4.29
N ASN A 17 -12.23 -5.48 5.60
CA ASN A 17 -13.48 -5.89 6.24
C ASN A 17 -14.25 -4.69 6.79
N ARG A 18 -15.58 -4.84 6.84
CA ARG A 18 -16.50 -3.93 7.53
C ARG A 18 -17.16 -4.69 8.69
N PRO A 19 -16.78 -4.42 9.95
CA PRO A 19 -17.08 -5.29 11.08
C PRO A 19 -18.49 -5.12 11.66
N ALA A 20 -19.51 -4.89 10.81
CA ALA A 20 -20.89 -4.73 11.25
C ALA A 20 -21.41 -5.98 11.98
N LEU A 21 -21.13 -7.17 11.44
CA LEU A 21 -21.53 -8.44 12.05
C LEU A 21 -20.76 -8.73 13.34
N GLN A 22 -19.50 -8.35 13.42
CA GLN A 22 -18.68 -8.51 14.62
C GLN A 22 -19.21 -7.63 15.77
N PHE A 23 -19.64 -6.41 15.47
CA PHE A 23 -20.33 -5.57 16.45
C PHE A 23 -21.69 -6.13 16.86
N ALA A 24 -22.33 -6.92 16.01
CA ALA A 24 -23.56 -7.65 16.36
C ALA A 24 -23.28 -8.99 17.07
N GLY A 25 -22.04 -9.30 17.40
CA GLY A 25 -21.65 -10.50 18.15
C GLY A 25 -21.38 -11.75 17.31
N TYR A 26 -21.35 -11.64 15.96
CA TYR A 26 -21.09 -12.76 15.08
C TYR A 26 -19.61 -12.80 14.61
N PHE A 27 -18.87 -13.85 15.00
CA PHE A 27 -17.43 -13.97 14.76
C PHE A 27 -17.03 -15.24 13.98
N GLU A 28 -17.96 -16.10 13.57
CA GLU A 28 -17.65 -17.43 13.03
C GLU A 28 -16.70 -17.38 11.82
N TYR A 29 -16.83 -16.45 10.93
CA TYR A 29 -15.94 -16.28 9.76
C TYR A 29 -15.19 -14.96 9.79
N PHE A 30 -14.86 -14.48 10.99
CA PHE A 30 -14.12 -13.23 11.15
C PHE A 30 -12.65 -13.39 10.75
N ASP A 31 -12.27 -12.78 9.64
CA ASP A 31 -10.87 -12.70 9.23
C ASP A 31 -10.22 -11.47 9.87
N TYR A 32 -9.54 -11.69 10.99
CA TYR A 32 -8.85 -10.66 11.75
C TYR A 32 -7.59 -10.12 11.05
N SER A 33 -7.07 -10.80 10.01
CA SER A 33 -5.89 -10.33 9.27
C SER A 33 -6.16 -9.10 8.40
N ARG A 34 -7.44 -8.74 8.21
CA ARG A 34 -7.88 -7.63 7.37
C ARG A 34 -7.95 -6.30 8.12
N ILE A 35 -7.70 -5.21 7.41
CA ILE A 35 -8.00 -3.85 7.89
C ILE A 35 -9.52 -3.72 8.12
N GLN A 36 -9.92 -3.10 9.23
CA GLN A 36 -11.33 -2.92 9.58
C GLN A 36 -11.76 -1.47 9.27
N LEU A 37 -12.80 -1.28 8.44
CA LEU A 37 -13.35 0.04 8.10
C LEU A 37 -14.70 0.28 8.78
N ILE A 38 -14.82 1.42 9.43
CA ILE A 38 -16.06 1.93 10.04
C ILE A 38 -16.64 3.02 9.13
N GLY A 39 -17.77 2.73 8.54
CA GLY A 39 -18.57 3.70 7.79
C GLY A 39 -19.83 4.12 8.54
N LYS A 40 -20.74 4.81 7.83
CA LYS A 40 -22.00 5.29 8.44
C LYS A 40 -22.87 4.17 9.03
N VAL A 41 -22.87 3.00 8.38
CA VAL A 41 -23.72 1.87 8.80
C VAL A 41 -23.22 1.35 10.15
N GLU A 42 -21.94 0.99 10.24
CA GLU A 42 -21.33 0.50 11.48
C GLU A 42 -21.44 1.56 12.59
N TYR A 43 -21.14 2.81 12.25
CA TYR A 43 -21.19 3.91 13.22
C TYR A 43 -22.60 4.19 13.73
N SER A 44 -23.63 4.10 12.88
CA SER A 44 -25.02 4.25 13.31
C SER A 44 -25.46 3.10 14.23
N TYR A 45 -25.02 1.88 13.92
CA TYR A 45 -25.27 0.72 14.78
C TYR A 45 -24.61 0.89 16.16
N LEU A 46 -23.35 1.33 16.20
CA LEU A 46 -22.66 1.62 17.45
C LEU A 46 -23.39 2.69 18.31
N LYS A 47 -24.07 3.67 17.68
CA LYS A 47 -24.85 4.69 18.42
C LYS A 47 -26.09 4.13 19.11
N MET A 48 -26.57 2.97 18.71
CA MET A 48 -27.75 2.32 19.30
C MET A 48 -27.41 1.55 20.59
N HIS A 49 -26.13 1.39 20.91
CA HIS A 49 -25.67 0.61 22.05
C HIS A 49 -24.92 1.49 23.06
N ASP A 50 -24.93 1.07 24.32
CA ASP A 50 -24.15 1.66 25.38
C ASP A 50 -22.65 1.36 25.27
N ASP A 51 -21.85 2.04 26.07
CA ASP A 51 -20.40 1.91 26.04
C ASP A 51 -19.92 0.53 26.54
N ASP A 52 -20.66 -0.12 27.42
CA ASP A 52 -20.28 -1.44 27.95
C ASP A 52 -20.38 -2.51 26.86
N TYR A 53 -21.47 -2.51 26.11
CA TYR A 53 -21.63 -3.42 24.96
C TYR A 53 -20.59 -3.16 23.89
N ILE A 54 -20.37 -1.90 23.52
CA ILE A 54 -19.39 -1.54 22.49
C ILE A 54 -17.98 -1.92 22.95
N ARG A 55 -17.66 -1.71 24.21
CA ARG A 55 -16.38 -2.11 24.82
C ARG A 55 -16.14 -3.61 24.67
N GLU A 56 -17.14 -4.42 25.06
CA GLU A 56 -17.05 -5.88 24.96
C GLU A 56 -16.79 -6.34 23.52
N MET A 57 -17.55 -5.84 22.54
CA MET A 57 -17.39 -6.23 21.13
C MET A 57 -16.06 -5.72 20.56
N THR A 58 -15.67 -4.50 20.86
CA THR A 58 -14.39 -3.93 20.42
C THR A 58 -13.20 -4.70 21.01
N GLU A 59 -13.28 -5.09 22.28
CA GLU A 59 -12.23 -5.93 22.89
C GLU A 59 -12.09 -7.27 22.20
N LYS A 60 -13.20 -7.93 21.83
CA LYS A 60 -13.13 -9.20 21.07
C LYS A 60 -12.47 -9.00 19.71
N ILE A 61 -12.78 -7.93 18.99
CA ILE A 61 -12.18 -7.60 17.71
C ILE A 61 -10.68 -7.31 17.86
N PHE A 62 -10.28 -6.52 18.85
CA PHE A 62 -8.88 -6.12 19.05
C PHE A 62 -8.03 -7.27 19.59
N LYS A 63 -8.56 -8.09 20.48
CA LYS A 63 -7.89 -9.32 20.96
C LYS A 63 -7.61 -10.32 19.84
N ALA A 64 -8.41 -10.34 18.79
CA ALA A 64 -8.17 -11.18 17.62
C ALA A 64 -6.90 -10.76 16.85
N GLY A 65 -6.37 -9.54 17.06
CA GLY A 65 -5.11 -9.10 16.48
C GLY A 65 -5.27 -8.44 15.10
N ILE A 66 -6.30 -7.63 14.91
CA ILE A 66 -6.49 -6.87 13.67
C ILE A 66 -5.33 -5.89 13.43
N PRO A 67 -4.94 -5.61 12.16
CA PRO A 67 -3.88 -4.64 11.86
C PRO A 67 -4.22 -3.23 12.32
N CYS A 68 -5.40 -2.75 11.98
CA CYS A 68 -5.90 -1.44 12.39
C CYS A 68 -7.42 -1.34 12.18
N MET A 69 -8.01 -0.29 12.77
CA MET A 69 -9.39 0.11 12.55
C MET A 69 -9.44 1.56 12.07
N ILE A 70 -10.16 1.84 10.97
CA ILE A 70 -10.17 3.14 10.33
C ILE A 70 -11.63 3.65 10.27
N PHE A 71 -11.85 4.82 10.85
CA PHE A 71 -13.13 5.54 10.77
C PHE A 71 -13.12 6.46 9.56
N CYS A 72 -14.07 6.27 8.64
CA CYS A 72 -14.20 7.05 7.42
C CYS A 72 -15.21 8.20 7.59
N ARG A 73 -15.19 9.17 6.66
CA ARG A 73 -16.14 10.30 6.57
C ARG A 73 -16.06 11.28 7.73
N GLY A 74 -14.88 11.48 8.30
CA GLY A 74 -14.72 12.33 9.47
C GLY A 74 -15.50 11.84 10.70
N LEU A 75 -15.86 10.55 10.76
CA LEU A 75 -16.51 9.97 11.92
C LEU A 75 -15.53 9.88 13.08
N GLU A 76 -15.87 10.50 14.19
CA GLU A 76 -15.01 10.50 15.37
C GLU A 76 -15.21 9.21 16.18
N PRO A 77 -14.15 8.43 16.45
CA PRO A 77 -14.23 7.27 17.33
C PRO A 77 -14.52 7.72 18.76
N ARG A 78 -15.41 6.99 19.47
CA ARG A 78 -15.60 7.22 20.90
C ARG A 78 -14.28 7.01 21.66
N PRO A 79 -14.05 7.68 22.80
CA PRO A 79 -12.81 7.57 23.58
C PRO A 79 -12.41 6.13 23.90
N LEU A 80 -13.38 5.23 24.12
CA LEU A 80 -13.14 3.82 24.40
C LEU A 80 -12.35 3.09 23.30
N PHE A 81 -12.50 3.49 22.01
CA PHE A 81 -11.71 2.88 20.93
C PHE A 81 -10.23 3.25 21.03
N MET A 82 -9.93 4.49 21.45
CA MET A 82 -8.56 4.95 21.64
C MET A 82 -7.92 4.25 22.86
N GLU A 83 -8.65 4.13 23.94
CA GLU A 83 -8.25 3.42 25.17
C GLU A 83 -7.91 1.96 24.85
N LEU A 84 -8.85 1.26 24.20
CA LEU A 84 -8.67 -0.15 23.84
C LEU A 84 -7.57 -0.33 22.77
N GLY A 85 -7.45 0.60 21.83
CA GLY A 85 -6.38 0.62 20.85
C GLY A 85 -5.00 0.65 21.51
N ASN A 86 -4.81 1.53 22.49
CA ASN A 86 -3.57 1.59 23.27
C ASN A 86 -3.36 0.30 24.09
N LYS A 87 -4.40 -0.21 24.73
CA LYS A 87 -4.34 -1.45 25.54
C LYS A 87 -3.92 -2.68 24.74
N TYR A 88 -4.44 -2.83 23.51
CA TYR A 88 -4.22 -4.00 22.66
C TYR A 88 -3.19 -3.77 21.54
N GLY A 89 -2.59 -2.59 21.45
CA GLY A 89 -1.63 -2.25 20.40
C GLY A 89 -2.25 -2.15 19.01
N VAL A 90 -3.54 -1.83 18.91
CA VAL A 90 -4.27 -1.67 17.65
C VAL A 90 -4.38 -0.20 17.28
N SER A 91 -3.88 0.18 16.11
CA SER A 91 -4.05 1.55 15.60
C SER A 91 -5.50 1.84 15.23
N VAL A 92 -6.04 2.89 15.84
CA VAL A 92 -7.33 3.49 15.47
C VAL A 92 -7.06 4.79 14.73
N LEU A 93 -7.50 4.87 13.49
CA LEU A 93 -7.24 5.95 12.55
C LEU A 93 -8.57 6.57 12.09
N ALA A 94 -8.51 7.77 11.52
CA ALA A 94 -9.66 8.42 10.89
C ALA A 94 -9.27 9.07 9.57
N THR A 95 -10.22 9.15 8.63
CA THR A 95 -10.12 9.88 7.38
C THR A 95 -11.42 10.60 7.05
N ASP A 96 -11.34 11.73 6.38
CA ASP A 96 -12.50 12.47 5.89
C ASP A 96 -13.12 11.84 4.65
N ASP A 97 -12.40 10.95 3.97
CA ASP A 97 -12.83 10.32 2.74
C ASP A 97 -14.10 9.49 2.91
N GLY A 98 -14.87 9.43 1.83
CA GLY A 98 -16.03 8.54 1.74
C GLY A 98 -15.62 7.07 1.87
N THR A 99 -16.41 6.28 2.63
CA THR A 99 -16.05 4.87 2.88
C THR A 99 -15.80 4.07 1.61
N SER A 100 -16.60 4.28 0.55
CA SER A 100 -16.47 3.53 -0.70
C SER A 100 -15.27 3.98 -1.52
N SER A 101 -14.99 5.28 -1.60
CA SER A 101 -13.80 5.81 -2.29
C SER A 101 -12.53 5.38 -1.58
N PHE A 102 -12.46 5.54 -0.26
CA PHE A 102 -11.34 5.10 0.54
C PHE A 102 -11.10 3.58 0.44
N PHE A 103 -12.16 2.77 0.50
CA PHE A 103 -12.08 1.32 0.30
C PHE A 103 -11.45 0.96 -1.05
N SER A 104 -11.93 1.59 -2.13
CA SER A 104 -11.44 1.30 -3.50
C SER A 104 -9.98 1.69 -3.66
N GLU A 105 -9.58 2.85 -3.14
CA GLU A 105 -8.21 3.34 -3.20
C GLU A 105 -7.27 2.49 -2.36
N LEU A 106 -7.65 2.19 -1.12
CA LEU A 106 -6.88 1.32 -0.22
C LEU A 106 -6.70 -0.09 -0.82
N ASN A 107 -7.77 -0.68 -1.37
CA ASN A 107 -7.70 -2.00 -1.98
C ASN A 107 -6.76 -1.99 -3.20
N ARG A 108 -6.84 -0.97 -4.06
CA ARG A 108 -5.93 -0.79 -5.20
C ARG A 108 -4.47 -0.65 -4.73
N PHE A 109 -4.23 0.17 -3.73
CA PHE A 109 -2.90 0.36 -3.15
C PHE A 109 -2.34 -0.95 -2.58
N LEU A 110 -3.11 -1.67 -1.78
CA LEU A 110 -2.69 -2.93 -1.17
C LEU A 110 -2.41 -4.01 -2.23
N LYS A 111 -3.21 -4.07 -3.30
CA LYS A 111 -2.95 -5.00 -4.41
C LYS A 111 -1.61 -4.76 -5.08
N ILE A 112 -1.21 -3.50 -5.24
CA ILE A 112 0.09 -3.14 -5.82
C ILE A 112 1.23 -3.40 -4.82
N GLU A 113 1.07 -2.99 -3.56
CA GLU A 113 2.12 -3.12 -2.56
C GLU A 113 2.38 -4.56 -2.12
N LEU A 114 1.34 -5.37 -2.00
CA LEU A 114 1.45 -6.79 -1.61
C LEU A 114 1.59 -7.73 -2.82
N ALA A 115 1.64 -7.19 -4.05
CA ALA A 115 1.82 -7.99 -5.25
C ALA A 115 3.14 -8.77 -5.21
N PRO A 116 3.15 -10.03 -5.65
CA PRO A 116 4.38 -10.78 -5.90
C PRO A 116 5.29 -9.98 -6.82
N ARG A 117 6.57 -9.91 -6.46
CA ARG A 117 7.57 -9.14 -7.20
C ARG A 117 8.81 -9.96 -7.51
N ILE A 118 9.43 -9.66 -8.66
CA ILE A 118 10.73 -10.17 -9.05
C ILE A 118 11.62 -9.00 -9.46
N SER A 119 12.93 -9.15 -9.30
CA SER A 119 13.92 -8.21 -9.81
C SER A 119 14.61 -8.81 -11.03
N ILE A 120 14.72 -8.05 -12.10
CA ILE A 120 15.35 -8.46 -13.37
C ILE A 120 16.45 -7.46 -13.71
N HIS A 121 17.59 -7.97 -14.16
CA HIS A 121 18.62 -7.13 -14.77
C HIS A 121 18.19 -6.67 -16.15
N GLY A 122 18.03 -5.37 -16.32
CA GLY A 122 17.57 -4.78 -17.56
C GLY A 122 17.33 -3.29 -17.44
N VAL A 123 16.93 -2.69 -18.53
CA VAL A 123 16.57 -1.27 -18.60
C VAL A 123 15.09 -1.16 -18.95
N LEU A 124 14.35 -0.38 -18.19
CA LEU A 124 12.94 -0.08 -18.45
C LEU A 124 12.79 1.33 -18.96
N VAL A 125 12.16 1.47 -20.13
CA VAL A 125 11.91 2.75 -20.79
C VAL A 125 10.41 2.87 -21.06
N ASP A 126 9.86 4.06 -20.87
CA ASP A 126 8.45 4.40 -21.06
C ASP A 126 7.47 3.44 -20.37
N GLU A 127 6.29 3.27 -20.95
CA GLU A 127 5.23 2.41 -20.45
C GLU A 127 5.38 0.97 -21.00
N GLY A 128 6.44 0.25 -20.55
CA GLY A 128 6.53 -1.18 -20.77
C GLY A 128 7.57 -1.69 -21.74
N VAL A 129 8.55 -0.89 -22.14
CA VAL A 129 9.70 -1.39 -22.96
C VAL A 129 10.83 -1.84 -22.04
N LEU A 130 10.97 -3.16 -21.84
CA LEU A 130 12.02 -3.77 -21.07
C LEU A 130 13.15 -4.26 -22.01
N ILE A 131 14.33 -3.66 -21.88
CA ILE A 131 15.54 -4.06 -22.62
C ILE A 131 16.33 -5.03 -21.75
N THR A 132 16.49 -6.26 -22.20
CA THR A 132 17.25 -7.31 -21.52
C THR A 132 18.43 -7.78 -22.35
N GLY A 133 19.40 -8.42 -21.71
CA GLY A 133 20.57 -8.97 -22.37
C GLY A 133 21.74 -9.13 -21.41
N GLU A 134 22.85 -9.72 -21.89
CA GLU A 134 24.05 -9.91 -21.08
C GLU A 134 24.67 -8.57 -20.64
N SER A 135 25.45 -8.62 -19.55
CA SER A 135 26.19 -7.45 -19.11
C SER A 135 27.17 -6.98 -20.19
N GLY A 136 27.12 -5.68 -20.50
CA GLY A 136 28.03 -5.06 -21.48
C GLY A 136 27.59 -5.12 -22.94
N ILE A 137 26.39 -5.61 -23.25
CA ILE A 137 25.86 -5.65 -24.62
C ILE A 137 25.40 -4.28 -25.16
N GLY A 138 25.34 -3.25 -24.29
CA GLY A 138 24.91 -1.91 -24.70
C GLY A 138 23.47 -1.55 -24.31
N LYS A 139 22.89 -2.19 -23.27
CA LYS A 139 21.52 -1.88 -22.83
C LYS A 139 21.33 -0.42 -22.39
N SER A 140 22.23 0.06 -21.54
CA SER A 140 22.20 1.43 -21.02
C SER A 140 22.46 2.46 -22.12
N GLU A 141 23.36 2.16 -23.06
CA GLU A 141 23.62 3.00 -24.22
C GLU A 141 22.40 3.09 -25.16
N ALA A 142 21.71 1.97 -25.37
CA ALA A 142 20.46 1.94 -26.14
C ALA A 142 19.36 2.74 -25.46
N ALA A 143 19.24 2.63 -24.13
CA ALA A 143 18.28 3.41 -23.35
C ALA A 143 18.59 4.92 -23.42
N LEU A 144 19.86 5.31 -23.29
CA LEU A 144 20.27 6.70 -23.43
C LEU A 144 19.91 7.29 -24.81
N GLU A 145 20.07 6.50 -25.88
CA GLU A 145 19.68 6.93 -27.23
C GLU A 145 18.15 7.11 -27.34
N LEU A 146 17.36 6.26 -26.68
CA LEU A 146 15.92 6.44 -26.60
C LEU A 146 15.54 7.69 -25.80
N VAL A 147 16.23 7.95 -24.67
CA VAL A 147 16.02 9.18 -23.87
C VAL A 147 16.32 10.44 -24.68
N LYS A 148 17.39 10.45 -25.48
CA LYS A 148 17.71 11.58 -26.40
C LYS A 148 16.60 11.80 -27.44
N ARG A 149 15.85 10.78 -27.79
CA ARG A 149 14.69 10.87 -28.72
C ARG A 149 13.39 11.23 -28.03
N GLY A 150 13.41 11.52 -26.73
CA GLY A 150 12.23 11.94 -25.96
C GLY A 150 11.53 10.85 -25.19
N HIS A 151 12.08 9.64 -25.13
CA HIS A 151 11.58 8.55 -24.29
C HIS A 151 12.01 8.75 -22.84
N ARG A 152 11.22 8.21 -21.90
CA ARG A 152 11.46 8.38 -20.46
C ARG A 152 12.19 7.16 -19.89
N LEU A 153 13.30 7.38 -19.20
CA LEU A 153 13.96 6.34 -18.43
C LEU A 153 13.16 6.06 -17.14
N VAL A 154 12.77 4.82 -16.93
CA VAL A 154 12.13 4.36 -15.69
C VAL A 154 13.17 3.73 -14.76
N SER A 155 13.99 2.82 -15.27
CA SER A 155 15.04 2.15 -14.49
C SER A 155 16.18 1.71 -15.37
N ASP A 156 17.42 1.75 -14.83
CA ASP A 156 18.61 1.11 -15.41
C ASP A 156 19.17 0.09 -14.41
N ASP A 157 19.78 -0.98 -14.93
CA ASP A 157 20.38 -2.11 -14.24
C ASP A 157 19.41 -3.04 -13.51
N VAL A 158 18.55 -2.56 -12.60
CA VAL A 158 17.57 -3.38 -11.86
C VAL A 158 16.17 -2.85 -12.06
N VAL A 159 15.31 -3.70 -12.61
CA VAL A 159 13.86 -3.43 -12.73
C VAL A 159 13.10 -4.34 -11.78
N GLU A 160 12.33 -3.74 -10.88
CA GLU A 160 11.35 -4.47 -10.06
C GLU A 160 10.05 -4.62 -10.84
N ILE A 161 9.61 -5.86 -11.07
CA ILE A 161 8.34 -6.17 -11.73
C ILE A 161 7.39 -6.75 -10.71
N LYS A 162 6.26 -6.08 -10.51
CA LYS A 162 5.13 -6.51 -9.65
C LYS A 162 4.02 -7.07 -10.53
N LYS A 163 3.46 -8.23 -10.18
CA LYS A 163 2.28 -8.81 -10.84
C LYS A 163 1.03 -8.45 -10.04
N THR A 164 0.27 -7.44 -10.47
CA THR A 164 -0.90 -6.92 -9.74
C THR A 164 -2.17 -7.73 -9.98
N ASN A 165 -2.29 -8.33 -11.17
CA ASN A 165 -3.36 -9.28 -11.53
C ASN A 165 -2.86 -10.23 -12.63
N ASN A 166 -3.76 -11.03 -13.23
CA ASN A 166 -3.35 -12.04 -14.22
C ASN A 166 -2.73 -11.45 -15.49
N ASP A 167 -3.15 -10.24 -15.88
CA ASP A 167 -2.81 -9.64 -17.17
C ASP A 167 -2.03 -8.31 -17.03
N GLU A 168 -1.69 -7.90 -15.81
CA GLU A 168 -1.04 -6.62 -15.56
C GLU A 168 0.27 -6.77 -14.79
N LEU A 169 1.33 -6.23 -15.36
CA LEU A 169 2.66 -6.12 -14.74
C LEU A 169 3.00 -4.65 -14.56
N ILE A 170 3.53 -4.30 -13.40
CA ILE A 170 4.05 -2.96 -13.12
C ILE A 170 5.55 -3.05 -12.93
N GLY A 171 6.30 -2.38 -13.81
CA GLY A 171 7.75 -2.23 -13.69
C GLY A 171 8.11 -0.92 -12.99
N THR A 172 9.01 -0.99 -12.02
CA THR A 172 9.48 0.17 -11.25
C THR A 172 10.99 0.13 -11.03
N ALA A 173 11.59 1.31 -10.81
CA ALA A 173 12.95 1.42 -10.33
C ALA A 173 13.00 1.28 -8.80
N PRO A 174 14.03 0.65 -8.24
CA PRO A 174 14.37 0.85 -6.82
C PRO A 174 14.62 2.34 -6.55
N ASP A 175 14.19 2.84 -5.39
CA ASP A 175 14.29 4.28 -5.05
C ASP A 175 15.71 4.83 -5.14
N ILE A 176 16.73 4.00 -4.86
CA ILE A 176 18.15 4.38 -4.85
C ILE A 176 18.69 4.61 -6.27
N THR A 177 18.19 3.86 -7.27
CA THR A 177 18.70 3.88 -8.65
C THR A 177 17.83 4.69 -9.60
N ARG A 178 16.73 5.23 -9.11
CA ARG A 178 15.77 5.99 -9.90
C ARG A 178 16.44 7.22 -10.54
N TYR A 179 16.29 7.37 -11.86
CA TYR A 179 16.88 8.42 -12.71
C TYR A 179 18.38 8.32 -12.96
N PHE A 180 19.07 7.32 -12.42
CA PHE A 180 20.48 7.10 -12.71
C PHE A 180 20.67 6.07 -13.82
N ILE A 181 21.66 6.31 -14.67
CA ILE A 181 22.09 5.36 -15.70
C ILE A 181 23.61 5.20 -15.59
N GLU A 182 24.08 3.95 -15.61
CA GLU A 182 25.51 3.66 -15.63
C GLU A 182 26.02 3.44 -17.06
N LEU A 183 26.94 4.29 -17.50
CA LEU A 183 27.61 4.16 -18.78
C LEU A 183 29.07 3.73 -18.58
N ARG A 184 29.44 2.62 -19.20
CA ARG A 184 30.80 2.13 -19.08
C ARG A 184 31.83 3.11 -19.62
N GLY A 185 32.88 3.36 -18.81
CA GLY A 185 33.95 4.30 -19.16
C GLY A 185 33.60 5.78 -18.94
N ILE A 186 32.35 6.10 -18.59
CA ILE A 186 31.91 7.47 -18.31
C ILE A 186 31.52 7.59 -16.83
N GLY A 187 30.77 6.62 -16.28
CA GLY A 187 30.29 6.61 -14.92
C GLY A 187 28.77 6.71 -14.81
N ILE A 188 28.28 7.10 -13.63
CA ILE A 188 26.86 7.25 -13.34
C ILE A 188 26.39 8.64 -13.76
N ILE A 189 25.33 8.68 -14.55
CA ILE A 189 24.71 9.92 -15.06
C ILE A 189 23.33 10.07 -14.47
N ASP A 190 23.01 11.25 -13.96
CA ASP A 190 21.66 11.65 -13.57
C ASP A 190 20.91 12.17 -14.81
N VAL A 191 20.05 11.29 -15.35
CA VAL A 191 19.25 11.57 -16.56
C VAL A 191 18.25 12.71 -16.32
N LYS A 192 17.74 12.82 -15.09
CA LYS A 192 16.81 13.88 -14.71
C LYS A 192 17.46 15.26 -14.79
N THR A 193 18.71 15.38 -14.34
CA THR A 193 19.47 16.63 -14.39
C THR A 193 19.85 17.02 -15.83
N LEU A 194 20.17 16.06 -16.67
CA LEU A 194 20.63 16.31 -18.04
C LEU A 194 19.51 16.56 -19.04
N TYR A 195 18.39 15.87 -18.92
CA TYR A 195 17.30 15.86 -19.92
C TYR A 195 15.98 16.40 -19.38
N GLY A 196 15.94 16.78 -18.10
CA GLY A 196 14.73 17.24 -17.42
C GLY A 196 13.81 16.09 -16.96
N VAL A 197 12.75 16.46 -16.23
CA VAL A 197 11.66 15.52 -15.89
C VAL A 197 10.68 15.54 -17.05
N GLN A 198 10.57 14.46 -17.75
CA GLN A 198 9.47 14.26 -18.71
C GLN A 198 8.35 13.47 -18.07
#